data_c1ba3ebcc6c6a74a8c62b7d1ac1ef477
#
_entry.id   c1ba3ebcc6c6a74a8c62b7d1ac1ef477
#
_cell.length_a   1.000
_cell.length_b   1.000
_cell.length_c   1.000
_cell.angle_alpha   90.00
_cell.angle_beta   90.00
_cell.angle_gamma   90.00
#
_symmetry.space_group_name_H-M   'P 1'
#
loop_
_entity.id
_entity.type
_entity.pdbx_description
1 polymer ?
#
loop_
_entity_poly.entity_id
_entity_poly.type
_entity_poly.pdbx_seq_one_letter_code
_entity_poly.pdbx_strand_id
1 'polypeptide(L)'
;MASTDRWDATVWDHSEHPPLDGPFGFVVIDKPAGLTSHSCVSRLRRCYGLKRVGHGGTLDPAVTGVLPIALGPATRLLPYLPGDKTYRGVIQLGQVTSSDDLEGELLQQNPWPGLDPEDLNAALNPFRGAIQQRPPQVSAVHVDG
;
A
#
# COMPACT_ATOMS: atom_id res chain seq x y z
N MET A 1 39.50 0.50 -14.52
CA MET A 1 39.39 1.98 -14.63
C MET A 1 37.89 2.27 -14.63
N ALA A 2 37.34 2.63 -13.46
CA ALA A 2 35.94 2.98 -13.32
C ALA A 2 35.78 4.48 -13.62
N SER A 3 34.97 4.81 -14.64
CA SER A 3 34.57 6.18 -14.95
C SER A 3 33.68 6.68 -13.81
N THR A 4 34.19 7.62 -13.03
CA THR A 4 33.40 8.41 -12.13
C THR A 4 32.75 9.53 -12.94
N ASP A 5 31.56 9.26 -13.53
CA ASP A 5 30.73 10.33 -14.05
C ASP A 5 30.24 11.16 -12.87
N ARG A 6 30.96 12.26 -12.65
CA ARG A 6 30.55 13.35 -11.77
C ARG A 6 29.25 13.92 -12.31
N TRP A 7 28.20 13.84 -11.54
CA TRP A 7 27.04 14.68 -11.74
C TRP A 7 27.49 16.13 -11.58
N ASP A 8 27.67 16.82 -12.69
CA ASP A 8 28.02 18.24 -12.68
C ASP A 8 26.71 19.02 -12.39
N ALA A 9 26.59 19.51 -11.16
CA ALA A 9 25.45 20.30 -10.70
C ALA A 9 25.32 21.66 -11.43
N THR A 10 26.27 22.00 -12.30
CA THR A 10 26.27 23.28 -13.02
C THR A 10 25.49 23.26 -14.34
N VAL A 11 24.95 22.09 -14.75
CA VAL A 11 24.23 21.93 -16.04
C VAL A 11 22.70 22.15 -15.93
N TRP A 12 22.18 22.36 -14.73
CA TRP A 12 20.76 22.69 -14.58
C TRP A 12 20.54 24.19 -14.75
N ASP A 13 20.16 24.59 -15.97
CA ASP A 13 19.67 25.95 -16.21
C ASP A 13 18.24 26.07 -15.63
N HIS A 14 18.15 26.72 -14.49
CA HIS A 14 16.88 26.98 -13.81
C HIS A 14 15.99 27.97 -14.59
N SER A 15 16.49 28.63 -15.65
CA SER A 15 15.72 29.58 -16.45
C SER A 15 14.69 28.88 -17.34
N GLU A 16 14.92 27.62 -17.73
CA GLU A 16 14.01 26.85 -18.56
C GLU A 16 12.91 26.12 -17.77
N HIS A 17 13.05 26.03 -16.45
CA HIS A 17 12.09 25.36 -15.58
C HIS A 17 11.62 26.34 -14.51
N PRO A 18 10.40 26.87 -14.64
CA PRO A 18 9.84 27.74 -13.61
C PRO A 18 9.86 27.02 -12.25
N PRO A 19 10.15 27.72 -11.15
CA PRO A 19 10.13 27.12 -9.82
C PRO A 19 8.79 26.40 -9.59
N LEU A 20 8.84 25.21 -9.03
CA LEU A 20 7.65 24.44 -8.74
C LEU A 20 6.82 25.19 -7.69
N ASP A 21 5.58 25.52 -8.03
CA ASP A 21 4.65 26.14 -7.10
C ASP A 21 4.30 25.16 -5.97
N GLY A 22 4.81 25.43 -4.78
CA GLY A 22 4.53 24.70 -3.55
C GLY A 22 5.40 23.46 -3.31
N PRO A 23 5.18 22.76 -2.20
CA PRO A 23 5.96 21.61 -1.80
C PRO A 23 5.78 20.43 -2.75
N PHE A 24 6.87 19.72 -3.04
CA PHE A 24 6.86 18.50 -3.82
C PHE A 24 7.77 17.44 -3.19
N GLY A 25 7.49 16.17 -3.47
CA GLY A 25 8.24 15.03 -2.93
C GLY A 25 7.31 14.00 -2.33
N PHE A 26 7.84 13.19 -1.43
CA PHE A 26 7.08 12.17 -0.73
C PHE A 26 6.95 12.51 0.75
N VAL A 27 5.75 12.25 1.28
CA VAL A 27 5.45 12.23 2.72
C VAL A 27 5.02 10.82 3.08
N VAL A 28 5.60 10.28 4.12
CA VAL A 28 5.22 8.97 4.66
C VAL A 28 4.29 9.17 5.83
N ILE A 29 3.11 8.54 5.78
CA ILE A 29 2.11 8.62 6.84
C ILE A 29 1.96 7.25 7.48
N ASP A 30 1.87 7.21 8.80
CA ASP A 30 1.28 6.09 9.53
C ASP A 30 -0.25 6.25 9.44
N LYS A 31 -0.87 5.51 8.50
CA LYS A 31 -2.31 5.60 8.29
C LYS A 31 -3.05 5.01 9.49
N PRO A 32 -3.86 5.78 10.20
CA PRO A 32 -4.67 5.23 11.28
C PRO A 32 -5.83 4.37 10.74
N ALA A 33 -6.36 3.51 11.59
CA ALA A 33 -7.62 2.81 11.34
C ALA A 33 -8.78 3.81 11.18
N GLY A 34 -9.82 3.39 10.44
CA GLY A 34 -11.03 4.18 10.21
C GLY A 34 -10.92 5.21 9.08
N LEU A 35 -9.74 5.39 8.47
CA LEU A 35 -9.55 6.29 7.32
C LEU A 35 -9.19 5.50 6.06
N THR A 36 -9.78 5.90 4.93
CA THR A 36 -9.33 5.42 3.62
C THR A 36 -8.01 6.06 3.23
N SER A 37 -7.21 5.41 2.36
CA SER A 37 -6.01 6.01 1.77
C SER A 37 -6.33 7.33 1.07
N HIS A 38 -7.49 7.41 0.39
CA HIS A 38 -7.96 8.64 -0.27
C HIS A 38 -8.29 9.76 0.73
N SER A 39 -8.82 9.44 1.91
CA SER A 39 -9.05 10.43 2.97
C SER A 39 -7.76 11.09 3.44
N CYS A 40 -6.66 10.30 3.53
CA CYS A 40 -5.34 10.82 3.85
C CYS A 40 -4.84 11.77 2.75
N VAL A 41 -4.98 11.39 1.49
CA VAL A 41 -4.66 12.26 0.33
C VAL A 41 -5.44 13.56 0.40
N SER A 42 -6.76 13.49 0.64
CA SER A 42 -7.62 14.67 0.70
C SER A 42 -7.25 15.64 1.84
N ARG A 43 -6.83 15.10 2.99
CA ARG A 43 -6.34 15.91 4.11
C ARG A 43 -5.04 16.63 3.77
N LEU A 44 -4.06 15.92 3.19
CA LEU A 44 -2.80 16.53 2.78
C LEU A 44 -2.98 17.54 1.64
N ARG A 45 -3.87 17.26 0.69
CA ARG A 45 -4.22 18.20 -0.37
C ARG A 45 -4.69 19.55 0.20
N ARG A 46 -5.54 19.52 1.22
CA ARG A 46 -6.00 20.73 1.91
C ARG A 46 -4.90 21.38 2.74
N CYS A 47 -4.12 20.58 3.49
CA CYS A 47 -3.06 21.06 4.37
C CYS A 47 -1.98 21.84 3.60
N TYR A 48 -1.59 21.32 2.43
CA TYR A 48 -0.55 21.92 1.60
C TYR A 48 -1.07 22.85 0.50
N GLY A 49 -2.39 23.00 0.34
CA GLY A 49 -2.98 23.79 -0.74
C GLY A 49 -2.71 23.25 -2.16
N LEU A 50 -2.41 21.94 -2.29
CA LEU A 50 -2.00 21.34 -3.54
C LEU A 50 -3.19 20.71 -4.29
N LYS A 51 -3.19 20.82 -5.62
CA LYS A 51 -4.15 20.12 -6.49
C LYS A 51 -3.75 18.67 -6.74
N ARG A 52 -2.43 18.41 -6.87
CA ARG A 52 -1.87 17.08 -7.16
C ARG A 52 -1.33 16.46 -5.90
N VAL A 53 -1.99 15.42 -5.41
CA VAL A 53 -1.55 14.57 -4.30
C VAL A 53 -2.07 13.17 -4.57
N GLY A 54 -1.23 12.15 -4.44
CA GLY A 54 -1.59 10.76 -4.67
C GLY A 54 -0.90 9.82 -3.69
N HIS A 55 -1.41 8.61 -3.50
CA HIS A 55 -0.79 7.60 -2.63
C HIS A 55 -0.15 6.45 -3.42
N GLY A 56 0.90 5.85 -2.87
CA GLY A 56 1.67 4.77 -3.47
C GLY A 56 1.15 3.36 -3.17
N GLY A 57 -0.07 3.23 -2.68
CA GLY A 57 -0.73 1.95 -2.41
C GLY A 57 -2.05 2.16 -1.70
N THR A 58 -2.95 1.18 -1.80
CA THR A 58 -4.23 1.22 -1.08
C THR A 58 -4.10 0.40 0.19
N LEU A 59 -4.52 1.00 1.31
CA LEU A 59 -4.78 0.32 2.57
C LEU A 59 -6.28 0.46 2.87
N ASP A 60 -6.90 -0.64 3.26
CA ASP A 60 -8.30 -0.65 3.64
C ASP A 60 -8.57 0.21 4.88
N PRO A 61 -9.80 0.68 5.09
CA PRO A 61 -10.10 1.57 6.21
C PRO A 61 -9.69 1.01 7.57
N ALA A 62 -9.92 -0.28 7.81
CA ALA A 62 -9.57 -0.94 9.08
C ALA A 62 -8.06 -1.15 9.27
N VAL A 63 -7.27 -1.15 8.19
CA VAL A 63 -5.82 -1.42 8.23
C VAL A 63 -5.05 -0.16 8.59
N THR A 64 -4.05 -0.32 9.46
CA THR A 64 -3.06 0.73 9.79
C THR A 64 -1.74 0.44 9.09
N GLY A 65 -0.88 1.46 8.94
CA GLY A 65 0.47 1.25 8.46
C GLY A 65 1.01 2.33 7.52
N VAL A 66 2.17 2.04 6.98
CA VAL A 66 2.95 2.95 6.15
C VAL A 66 2.26 3.25 4.84
N LEU A 67 1.90 4.50 4.61
CA LEU A 67 1.29 5.00 3.39
C LEU A 67 2.15 6.11 2.78
N PRO A 68 2.93 5.83 1.72
CA PRO A 68 3.66 6.85 1.01
C PRO A 68 2.70 7.71 0.18
N ILE A 69 2.81 9.02 0.32
CA ILE A 69 2.00 10.01 -0.41
C ILE A 69 2.92 10.93 -1.17
N ALA A 70 2.67 11.06 -2.46
CA ALA A 70 3.38 11.96 -3.35
C ALA A 70 2.66 13.31 -3.44
N LEU A 71 3.44 14.39 -3.35
CA LEU A 71 2.99 15.78 -3.44
C LEU A 71 3.41 16.40 -4.77
N GLY A 72 2.52 17.15 -5.40
CA GLY A 72 2.82 17.90 -6.61
C GLY A 72 3.32 17.02 -7.77
N PRO A 73 4.40 17.44 -8.46
CA PRO A 73 4.98 16.69 -9.59
C PRO A 73 5.44 15.28 -9.22
N ALA A 74 5.78 15.00 -7.96
CA ALA A 74 6.22 13.68 -7.51
C ALA A 74 5.15 12.59 -7.69
N THR A 75 3.87 12.95 -7.90
CA THR A 75 2.81 11.98 -8.24
C THR A 75 3.13 11.16 -9.50
N ARG A 76 3.97 11.69 -10.41
CA ARG A 76 4.44 10.96 -11.61
C ARG A 76 5.39 9.82 -11.27
N LEU A 77 5.98 9.82 -10.08
CA LEU A 77 6.91 8.79 -9.63
C LEU A 77 6.22 7.60 -8.93
N LEU A 78 4.94 7.72 -8.64
CA LEU A 78 4.16 6.65 -7.98
C LEU A 78 4.23 5.29 -8.70
N PRO A 79 4.19 5.22 -10.05
CA PRO A 79 4.30 3.94 -10.75
C PRO A 79 5.68 3.26 -10.63
N TYR A 80 6.70 4.00 -10.20
CA TYR A 80 8.08 3.51 -10.06
C TYR A 80 8.41 3.13 -8.61
N LEU A 81 7.48 3.26 -7.67
CA LEU A 81 7.70 2.78 -6.32
C LEU A 81 7.79 1.24 -6.31
N PRO A 82 8.61 0.66 -5.42
CA PRO A 82 8.63 -0.79 -5.22
C PRO A 82 7.24 -1.34 -4.96
N GLY A 83 6.89 -2.43 -5.64
CA GLY A 83 5.60 -3.09 -5.49
C GLY A 83 5.49 -3.99 -4.27
N ASP A 84 6.61 -4.32 -3.64
CA ASP A 84 6.67 -5.23 -2.50
C ASP A 84 5.93 -4.68 -1.29
N LYS A 85 5.13 -5.54 -0.65
CA LYS A 85 4.36 -5.18 0.53
C LYS A 85 4.50 -6.25 1.59
N THR A 86 4.58 -5.81 2.84
CA THR A 86 4.59 -6.68 4.01
C THR A 86 3.41 -6.34 4.89
N TYR A 87 2.67 -7.36 5.31
CA TYR A 87 1.53 -7.22 6.21
C TYR A 87 1.75 -8.03 7.47
N ARG A 88 1.26 -7.50 8.58
CA ARG A 88 1.12 -8.22 9.83
C ARG A 88 -0.37 -8.25 10.17
N GLY A 89 -0.92 -9.44 10.37
CA GLY A 89 -2.34 -9.62 10.62
C GLY A 89 -2.60 -10.75 11.59
N VAL A 90 -3.86 -10.85 12.01
CA VAL A 90 -4.40 -11.96 12.82
C VAL A 90 -5.42 -12.68 11.97
N ILE A 91 -5.29 -14.00 11.86
CA ILE A 91 -6.26 -14.85 11.17
C ILE A 91 -7.14 -15.49 12.24
N GLN A 92 -8.45 -15.21 12.20
CA GLN A 92 -9.46 -15.85 13.04
C GLN A 92 -9.86 -17.18 12.39
N LEU A 93 -9.48 -18.28 13.02
CA LEU A 93 -9.83 -19.62 12.53
C LEU A 93 -11.24 -20.02 12.98
N GLY A 94 -11.86 -20.95 12.25
CA GLY A 94 -13.20 -21.46 12.54
C GLY A 94 -14.37 -20.65 11.97
N GLN A 95 -14.08 -19.60 11.21
CA GLN A 95 -15.10 -18.75 10.58
C GLN A 95 -14.77 -18.52 9.10
N VAL A 96 -15.81 -18.41 8.28
CA VAL A 96 -15.72 -18.01 6.87
C VAL A 96 -16.67 -16.85 6.65
N THR A 97 -16.18 -15.78 6.04
CA THR A 97 -16.98 -14.60 5.69
C THR A 97 -17.03 -14.38 4.18
N SER A 98 -17.98 -13.58 3.71
CA SER A 98 -18.20 -13.32 2.27
C SER A 98 -17.05 -12.55 1.59
N SER A 99 -16.25 -11.82 2.37
CA SER A 99 -15.11 -11.03 1.89
C SER A 99 -13.75 -11.52 2.39
N ASP A 100 -13.71 -12.65 3.09
CA ASP A 100 -12.51 -13.21 3.75
C ASP A 100 -11.86 -12.26 4.78
N ASP A 101 -12.64 -11.29 5.30
CA ASP A 101 -12.23 -10.36 6.35
C ASP A 101 -13.34 -10.18 7.42
N LEU A 102 -13.11 -9.30 8.40
CA LEU A 102 -14.06 -9.05 9.49
C LEU A 102 -15.27 -8.18 9.09
N GLU A 103 -15.25 -7.57 7.90
CA GLU A 103 -16.34 -6.73 7.41
C GLU A 103 -17.38 -7.55 6.63
N GLY A 104 -17.03 -8.76 6.21
CA GLY A 104 -17.90 -9.67 5.48
C GLY A 104 -19.01 -10.29 6.34
N GLU A 105 -20.11 -10.66 5.68
CA GLU A 105 -21.17 -11.46 6.30
C GLU A 105 -20.66 -12.84 6.67
N LEU A 106 -20.98 -13.31 7.89
CA LEU A 106 -20.59 -14.64 8.35
C LEU A 106 -21.38 -15.71 7.56
N LEU A 107 -20.64 -16.49 6.77
CA LEU A 107 -21.21 -17.58 5.96
C LEU A 107 -21.20 -18.92 6.68
N GLN A 108 -20.14 -19.19 7.46
CA GLN A 108 -19.97 -20.46 8.14
C GLN A 108 -19.18 -20.25 9.44
N GLN A 109 -19.60 -20.98 10.46
CA GLN A 109 -18.86 -21.05 11.72
C GLN A 109 -18.76 -22.50 12.18
N ASN A 110 -17.57 -22.96 12.49
CA ASN A 110 -17.29 -24.28 13.01
C ASN A 110 -16.56 -24.17 14.36
N PRO A 111 -16.82 -25.08 15.29
CA PRO A 111 -16.01 -25.19 16.50
C PRO A 111 -14.54 -25.38 16.13
N TRP A 112 -13.67 -24.63 16.77
CA TRP A 112 -12.25 -24.72 16.57
C TRP A 112 -11.60 -25.54 17.68
N PRO A 113 -11.07 -26.77 17.41
CA PRO A 113 -10.51 -27.64 18.43
C PRO A 113 -9.12 -27.21 18.93
N GLY A 114 -8.52 -26.17 18.31
CA GLY A 114 -7.13 -25.78 18.47
C GLY A 114 -6.24 -26.50 17.46
N LEU A 115 -5.10 -25.88 17.15
CA LEU A 115 -3.98 -26.49 16.42
C LEU A 115 -2.74 -26.38 17.29
N ASP A 116 -1.89 -27.38 17.26
CA ASP A 116 -0.57 -27.20 17.79
C ASP A 116 0.32 -26.40 16.82
N PRO A 117 1.45 -25.85 17.27
CA PRO A 117 2.34 -25.06 16.43
C PRO A 117 2.93 -25.81 15.23
N GLU A 118 3.07 -27.14 15.32
CA GLU A 118 3.62 -27.98 14.22
C GLU A 118 2.60 -28.12 13.10
N ASP A 119 1.34 -28.41 13.44
CA ASP A 119 0.23 -28.47 12.49
C ASP A 119 0.01 -27.12 11.79
N LEU A 120 0.08 -26.02 12.55
CA LEU A 120 -0.02 -24.68 11.99
C LEU A 120 1.12 -24.40 11.00
N ASN A 121 2.36 -24.76 11.32
CA ASN A 121 3.50 -24.61 10.44
C ASN A 121 3.34 -25.44 9.15
N ALA A 122 2.86 -26.67 9.28
CA ALA A 122 2.60 -27.53 8.13
C ALA A 122 1.52 -26.92 7.22
N ALA A 123 0.43 -26.41 7.78
CA ALA A 123 -0.65 -25.75 7.06
C ALA A 123 -0.20 -24.49 6.31
N LEU A 124 0.81 -23.77 6.84
CA LEU A 124 1.35 -22.56 6.20
C LEU A 124 2.34 -22.83 5.07
N ASN A 125 2.86 -24.06 4.92
CA ASN A 125 3.84 -24.34 3.88
C ASN A 125 3.38 -24.02 2.44
N PRO A 126 2.12 -24.31 2.03
CA PRO A 126 1.63 -23.96 0.69
C PRO A 126 1.61 -22.46 0.39
N PHE A 127 1.66 -21.62 1.43
CA PHE A 127 1.62 -20.16 1.30
C PHE A 127 3.00 -19.50 1.36
N ARG A 128 4.09 -20.31 1.32
CA ARG A 128 5.47 -19.79 1.36
C ARG A 128 6.10 -19.79 -0.02
N GLY A 129 6.94 -18.78 -0.28
CA GLY A 129 7.64 -18.63 -1.55
C GLY A 129 6.76 -18.07 -2.65
N ALA A 130 7.12 -18.33 -3.90
CA ALA A 130 6.34 -17.89 -5.06
C ALA A 130 5.12 -18.82 -5.25
N ILE A 131 3.93 -18.29 -5.05
CA ILE A 131 2.67 -19.03 -5.16
C ILE A 131 1.74 -18.39 -6.18
N GLN A 132 0.83 -19.17 -6.75
CA GLN A 132 -0.30 -18.68 -7.52
C GLN A 132 -1.48 -18.48 -6.57
N GLN A 133 -2.04 -17.25 -6.54
CA GLN A 133 -3.18 -16.92 -5.69
C GLN A 133 -4.34 -16.44 -6.55
N ARG A 134 -5.52 -17.02 -6.34
CA ARG A 134 -6.76 -16.47 -6.88
C ARG A 134 -7.20 -15.32 -5.97
N PRO A 135 -7.35 -14.10 -6.49
CA PRO A 135 -7.86 -12.98 -5.70
C PRO A 135 -9.27 -13.28 -5.16
N PRO A 136 -9.63 -12.77 -3.97
CA PRO A 136 -11.02 -12.86 -3.48
C PRO A 136 -11.95 -12.07 -4.40
N GLN A 137 -13.26 -12.41 -4.36
CA GLN A 137 -14.27 -11.75 -5.22
C GLN A 137 -14.38 -10.25 -4.96
N VAL A 138 -14.22 -9.85 -3.68
CA VAL A 138 -14.15 -8.45 -3.28
C VAL A 138 -12.67 -8.09 -3.10
N SER A 139 -12.09 -7.45 -4.10
CA SER A 139 -10.66 -7.12 -4.14
C SER A 139 -10.43 -5.80 -4.84
N ALA A 140 -9.40 -5.06 -4.43
CA ALA A 140 -8.91 -3.90 -5.16
C ALA A 140 -8.08 -4.27 -6.41
N VAL A 141 -7.83 -5.55 -6.64
CA VAL A 141 -7.12 -6.05 -7.83
C VAL A 141 -8.11 -6.16 -8.98
N HIS A 142 -7.85 -5.40 -10.06
CA HIS A 142 -8.61 -5.50 -11.30
C HIS A 142 -7.94 -6.54 -12.21
N VAL A 143 -8.70 -7.54 -12.63
CA VAL A 143 -8.28 -8.53 -13.64
C VAL A 143 -9.07 -8.24 -14.90
N ASP A 144 -8.37 -8.03 -16.02
CA ASP A 144 -8.95 -7.74 -17.35
C ASP A 144 -9.88 -6.50 -17.41
N GLY A 145 -9.57 -5.49 -16.58
CA GLY A 145 -10.32 -4.22 -16.54
C GLY A 145 -11.52 -4.19 -15.66
#